data_3a45b98415472061722c1be36e64535d
#
_entry.id   3a45b98415472061722c1be36e64535d
#
_cell.length_a   1.000
_cell.length_b   1.000
_cell.length_c   1.000
_cell.angle_alpha   90.00
_cell.angle_beta   90.00
_cell.angle_gamma   90.00
#
_symmetry.space_group_name_H-M   'P 1'
#
loop_
_entity.id
_entity.type
_entity.pdbx_description
1 polymer ?
#
loop_
_entity_poly.entity_id
_entity_poly.type
_entity_poly.pdbx_seq_one_letter_code
_entity_poly.pdbx_strand_id
1 'polypeptide(L)'
;INLRSVVQDAEFFIQKDSPKIINKNTYWQNDKVKVISGELILAEGKTLDIQEGTKIYFTKNSTLKISKNARLNINGSINKEVIFRGDRNDARYDTIPLNWKGIDIEENAIANINYAKIFGGDIGLNIYKATANIQNSIIHTFQQYGILAKNSNIHSENLVMNNCGQANIG
;
A
#
# COMPACT_ATOMS: atom_id res chain seq x y z
N ILE A 1 -4.32 -15.14 -15.96
CA ILE A 1 -3.15 -14.61 -16.69
C ILE A 1 -2.09 -14.32 -15.64
N ASN A 2 -0.96 -14.98 -15.73
CA ASN A 2 0.14 -14.79 -14.80
C ASN A 2 0.79 -13.44 -15.10
N LEU A 3 0.86 -12.54 -14.13
CA LEU A 3 1.43 -11.20 -14.30
C LEU A 3 2.86 -11.25 -14.86
N ARG A 4 3.60 -12.31 -14.57
CA ARG A 4 4.94 -12.56 -15.11
C ARG A 4 5.00 -12.58 -16.65
N SER A 5 3.88 -12.82 -17.32
CA SER A 5 3.79 -12.81 -18.80
C SER A 5 3.43 -11.43 -19.37
N VAL A 6 2.97 -10.50 -18.55
CA VAL A 6 2.45 -9.18 -18.99
C VAL A 6 3.41 -8.04 -18.63
N VAL A 7 4.24 -8.23 -17.59
CA VAL A 7 5.19 -7.21 -17.12
C VAL A 7 6.60 -7.70 -17.40
N GLN A 8 7.12 -7.34 -18.58
CA GLN A 8 8.50 -7.70 -18.97
C GLN A 8 9.57 -7.03 -18.10
N ASP A 9 9.20 -6.00 -17.33
CA ASP A 9 10.14 -5.20 -16.53
C ASP A 9 9.57 -4.88 -15.15
N ALA A 10 9.59 -5.89 -14.27
CA ALA A 10 9.11 -5.75 -12.90
C ALA A 10 10.20 -6.11 -11.88
N GLU A 11 10.19 -5.41 -10.75
CA GLU A 11 10.98 -5.75 -9.58
C GLU A 11 10.12 -6.58 -8.61
N PHE A 12 10.61 -7.76 -8.25
CA PHE A 12 9.86 -8.73 -7.44
C PHE A 12 10.40 -8.81 -6.02
N PHE A 13 9.49 -8.64 -5.06
CA PHE A 13 9.70 -8.85 -3.63
C PHE A 13 8.94 -10.11 -3.22
N ILE A 14 9.62 -11.25 -3.23
CA ILE A 14 8.99 -12.56 -3.00
C ILE A 14 9.39 -13.08 -1.64
N GLN A 15 8.39 -13.35 -0.79
CA GLN A 15 8.55 -14.16 0.41
C GLN A 15 8.78 -15.62 -0.01
N LYS A 16 9.78 -16.25 0.59
CA LYS A 16 10.00 -17.69 0.48
C LYS A 16 9.60 -18.34 1.82
N ASP A 17 10.57 -18.72 2.63
CA ASP A 17 10.31 -19.32 3.94
C ASP A 17 10.06 -18.29 5.05
N SER A 18 10.53 -17.06 4.86
CA SER A 18 10.36 -15.93 5.78
C SER A 18 9.99 -14.64 5.03
N PRO A 19 9.41 -13.63 5.71
CA PRO A 19 9.11 -12.34 5.11
C PRO A 19 10.31 -11.70 4.43
N LYS A 20 10.07 -10.98 3.35
CA LYS A 20 11.10 -10.18 2.70
C LYS A 20 11.28 -8.87 3.46
N ILE A 21 12.51 -8.52 3.82
CA ILE A 21 12.81 -7.35 4.65
C ILE A 21 13.57 -6.29 3.84
N ILE A 22 13.07 -5.05 3.88
CA ILE A 22 13.78 -3.85 3.47
C ILE A 22 14.52 -3.32 4.71
N ASN A 23 15.82 -3.61 4.81
CA ASN A 23 16.62 -3.32 6.00
C ASN A 23 17.49 -2.05 5.89
N LYS A 24 17.24 -1.22 4.88
CA LYS A 24 17.90 0.07 4.63
C LYS A 24 16.91 1.10 4.12
N ASN A 25 17.25 2.38 4.23
CA ASN A 25 16.48 3.43 3.58
C ASN A 25 16.46 3.18 2.09
N THR A 26 15.27 3.17 1.52
CA THR A 26 15.03 2.72 0.14
C THR A 26 14.19 3.74 -0.60
N TYR A 27 14.54 3.94 -1.86
CA TYR A 27 13.80 4.80 -2.78
C TYR A 27 13.29 3.96 -3.96
N TRP A 28 11.97 3.95 -4.16
CA TRP A 28 11.35 3.30 -5.30
C TRP A 28 11.04 4.30 -6.39
N GLN A 29 11.66 4.10 -7.54
CA GLN A 29 11.41 4.85 -8.76
C GLN A 29 10.25 4.23 -9.56
N ASN A 30 9.68 5.02 -10.45
CA ASN A 30 8.61 4.59 -11.36
C ASN A 30 9.14 3.86 -12.63
N ASP A 31 10.39 3.48 -12.64
CA ASP A 31 11.08 2.76 -13.71
C ASP A 31 10.53 1.37 -13.95
N LYS A 32 10.12 0.70 -12.86
CA LYS A 32 9.60 -0.68 -12.88
C LYS A 32 8.38 -0.81 -11.98
N VAL A 33 7.47 -1.69 -12.37
CA VAL A 33 6.39 -2.15 -11.48
C VAL A 33 7.01 -2.94 -10.32
N LYS A 34 6.60 -2.61 -9.08
CA LYS A 34 7.01 -3.35 -7.89
C LYS A 34 5.97 -4.43 -7.62
N VAL A 35 6.37 -5.70 -7.62
CA VAL A 35 5.45 -6.83 -7.37
C VAL A 35 5.79 -7.49 -6.03
N ILE A 36 4.83 -7.45 -5.10
CA ILE A 36 4.97 -8.01 -3.76
C ILE A 36 4.19 -9.33 -3.69
N SER A 37 4.88 -10.39 -3.29
CA SER A 37 4.31 -11.72 -3.09
C SER A 37 4.64 -12.21 -1.68
N GLY A 38 3.63 -12.31 -0.83
CA GLY A 38 3.77 -12.56 0.59
C GLY A 38 3.93 -11.29 1.42
N GLU A 39 4.63 -11.38 2.53
CA GLU A 39 4.86 -10.25 3.43
C GLU A 39 6.16 -9.52 3.09
N LEU A 40 6.05 -8.22 2.80
CA LEU A 40 7.19 -7.31 2.65
C LEU A 40 7.23 -6.37 3.85
N ILE A 41 8.33 -6.36 4.58
CA ILE A 41 8.49 -5.59 5.81
C ILE A 41 9.53 -4.47 5.59
N LEU A 42 9.13 -3.23 5.82
CA LEU A 42 10.07 -2.14 6.04
C LEU A 42 10.57 -2.24 7.50
N ALA A 43 11.86 -2.47 7.66
CA ALA A 43 12.46 -2.67 8.99
C ALA A 43 12.33 -1.44 9.89
N GLU A 44 12.41 -1.67 11.18
CA GLU A 44 12.31 -0.63 12.21
C GLU A 44 13.25 0.55 11.94
N GLY A 45 12.73 1.77 12.09
CA GLY A 45 13.46 3.01 11.93
C GLY A 45 13.93 3.31 10.50
N LYS A 46 13.51 2.52 9.50
CA LYS A 46 13.88 2.73 8.10
C LYS A 46 12.85 3.57 7.37
N THR A 47 13.26 4.15 6.26
CA THR A 47 12.42 4.97 5.39
C THR A 47 12.26 4.30 4.03
N LEU A 48 11.02 4.25 3.56
CA LEU A 48 10.68 3.91 2.18
C LEU A 48 10.06 5.15 1.52
N ASP A 49 10.77 5.70 0.56
CA ASP A 49 10.29 6.79 -0.29
C ASP A 49 9.82 6.22 -1.63
N ILE A 50 8.59 6.57 -2.04
CA ILE A 50 7.98 6.09 -3.29
C ILE A 50 7.70 7.29 -4.19
N GLN A 51 8.31 7.29 -5.37
CA GLN A 51 8.20 8.35 -6.37
C GLN A 51 6.83 8.35 -7.05
N GLU A 52 6.42 9.52 -7.55
CA GLU A 52 5.23 9.69 -8.39
C GLU A 52 5.16 8.69 -9.56
N GLY A 53 3.96 8.21 -9.85
CA GLY A 53 3.70 7.28 -10.94
C GLY A 53 4.15 5.84 -10.70
N THR A 54 4.75 5.54 -9.54
CA THR A 54 5.13 4.16 -9.19
C THR A 54 3.89 3.27 -9.05
N LYS A 55 3.97 2.06 -9.60
CA LYS A 55 2.91 1.04 -9.51
C LYS A 55 3.38 -0.11 -8.64
N ILE A 56 2.60 -0.44 -7.61
CA ILE A 56 2.87 -1.50 -6.65
C ILE A 56 1.72 -2.51 -6.71
N TYR A 57 2.04 -3.74 -7.11
CA TYR A 57 1.07 -4.81 -7.28
C TYR A 57 1.31 -5.92 -6.25
N PHE A 58 0.23 -6.44 -5.72
CA PHE A 58 0.26 -7.44 -4.66
C PHE A 58 -0.38 -8.73 -5.14
N THR A 59 0.29 -9.85 -4.95
CA THR A 59 -0.34 -11.15 -5.11
C THR A 59 -1.34 -11.39 -3.97
N LYS A 60 -2.23 -12.37 -4.14
CA LYS A 60 -3.23 -12.70 -3.12
C LYS A 60 -2.57 -12.97 -1.76
N ASN A 61 -3.17 -12.47 -0.69
CA ASN A 61 -2.71 -12.54 0.70
C ASN A 61 -1.40 -11.79 1.01
N SER A 62 -0.90 -10.97 0.09
CA SER A 62 0.30 -10.18 0.32
C SER A 62 0.01 -8.89 1.09
N THR A 63 1.00 -8.40 1.80
CA THR A 63 0.92 -7.17 2.59
C THR A 63 2.24 -6.39 2.55
N LEU A 64 2.15 -5.07 2.72
CA LEU A 64 3.27 -4.21 3.01
C LEU A 64 3.18 -3.78 4.47
N LYS A 65 4.18 -4.12 5.28
CA LYS A 65 4.24 -3.81 6.69
C LYS A 65 5.29 -2.73 6.98
N ILE A 66 4.86 -1.66 7.60
CA ILE A 66 5.71 -0.56 8.04
C ILE A 66 5.95 -0.75 9.53
N SER A 67 7.14 -1.22 9.88
CA SER A 67 7.48 -1.57 11.25
C SER A 67 7.57 -0.34 12.14
N LYS A 68 7.65 -0.59 13.43
CA LYS A 68 7.79 0.40 14.50
C LYS A 68 8.87 1.45 14.17
N ASN A 69 8.57 2.71 14.44
CA ASN A 69 9.44 3.86 14.19
C ASN A 69 9.87 4.07 12.72
N ALA A 70 9.35 3.28 11.78
CA ALA A 70 9.67 3.43 10.36
C ALA A 70 8.86 4.54 9.70
N ARG A 71 9.26 4.94 8.51
CA ARG A 71 8.60 6.01 7.75
C ARG A 71 8.28 5.54 6.33
N LEU A 72 7.03 5.71 5.93
CA LEU A 72 6.57 5.54 4.56
C LEU A 72 6.24 6.90 3.97
N ASN A 73 6.88 7.28 2.87
CA ASN A 73 6.56 8.48 2.12
C ASN A 73 6.10 8.09 0.71
N ILE A 74 4.86 8.42 0.39
CA ILE A 74 4.26 8.23 -0.93
C ILE A 74 4.14 9.61 -1.56
N ASN A 75 4.94 9.87 -2.58
CA ASN A 75 5.12 11.17 -3.21
C ASN A 75 4.54 11.18 -4.63
N GLY A 76 3.23 10.95 -4.74
CA GLY A 76 2.53 11.11 -6.01
C GLY A 76 2.32 12.58 -6.39
N SER A 77 1.85 12.81 -7.60
CA SER A 77 1.44 14.13 -8.09
C SER A 77 0.22 14.03 -9.00
N ILE A 78 -0.32 15.16 -9.43
CA ILE A 78 -1.45 15.22 -10.39
C ILE A 78 -1.10 14.43 -11.64
N ASN A 79 -1.97 13.51 -12.04
CA ASN A 79 -1.82 12.61 -13.20
C ASN A 79 -0.64 11.61 -13.11
N LYS A 80 0.04 11.54 -11.96
CA LYS A 80 1.11 10.59 -11.68
C LYS A 80 0.95 10.03 -10.27
N GLU A 81 -0.24 9.56 -9.97
CA GLU A 81 -0.55 8.96 -8.68
C GLU A 81 0.27 7.68 -8.47
N VAL A 82 0.62 7.41 -7.23
CA VAL A 82 1.18 6.11 -6.83
C VAL A 82 0.04 5.12 -6.66
N ILE A 83 0.15 3.95 -7.30
CA ILE A 83 -0.93 2.97 -7.37
C ILE A 83 -0.58 1.72 -6.55
N PHE A 84 -1.46 1.37 -5.61
CA PHE A 84 -1.43 0.13 -4.84
C PHE A 84 -2.66 -0.70 -5.16
N ARG A 85 -2.47 -1.91 -5.69
CA ARG A 85 -3.57 -2.80 -6.09
C ARG A 85 -3.17 -4.27 -6.11
N GLY A 86 -4.15 -5.14 -6.23
CA GLY A 86 -3.90 -6.54 -6.56
C GLY A 86 -3.20 -6.72 -7.92
N ASP A 87 -2.50 -7.84 -8.08
CA ASP A 87 -1.71 -8.15 -9.27
C ASP A 87 -2.52 -8.59 -10.49
N ARG A 88 -3.82 -8.80 -10.35
CA ARG A 88 -4.68 -9.23 -11.46
C ARG A 88 -5.01 -8.06 -12.37
N ASN A 89 -4.68 -8.18 -13.64
CA ASN A 89 -4.78 -7.12 -14.64
C ASN A 89 -6.11 -7.13 -15.44
N ASP A 90 -7.11 -7.87 -15.00
CA ASP A 90 -8.45 -7.84 -15.55
C ASP A 90 -9.24 -6.69 -14.89
N ALA A 91 -9.85 -5.81 -15.67
CA ALA A 91 -10.60 -4.65 -15.18
C ALA A 91 -11.67 -4.98 -14.13
N ARG A 92 -12.21 -6.20 -14.13
CA ARG A 92 -13.15 -6.67 -13.09
C ARG A 92 -12.52 -6.70 -11.70
N TYR A 93 -11.20 -6.93 -11.59
CA TYR A 93 -10.53 -6.99 -10.30
C TYR A 93 -10.29 -5.62 -9.66
N ASP A 94 -10.47 -4.54 -10.39
CA ASP A 94 -10.44 -3.19 -9.82
C ASP A 94 -11.68 -2.88 -8.99
N THR A 95 -12.75 -3.67 -9.18
CA THR A 95 -14.02 -3.54 -8.47
C THR A 95 -14.25 -4.65 -7.43
N ILE A 96 -13.31 -5.57 -7.25
CA ILE A 96 -13.42 -6.71 -6.34
C ILE A 96 -12.39 -6.56 -5.21
N PRO A 97 -12.83 -6.64 -3.93
CA PRO A 97 -11.92 -6.63 -2.78
C PRO A 97 -11.18 -7.98 -2.60
N LEU A 98 -10.38 -8.11 -1.55
CA LEU A 98 -9.65 -9.33 -1.15
C LEU A 98 -8.57 -9.80 -2.12
N ASN A 99 -8.10 -8.94 -3.02
CA ASN A 99 -6.98 -9.29 -3.89
C ASN A 99 -5.63 -9.28 -3.15
N TRP A 100 -5.53 -8.56 -2.05
CA TRP A 100 -4.38 -8.44 -1.15
C TRP A 100 -4.83 -8.04 0.26
N LYS A 101 -3.93 -8.00 1.25
CA LYS A 101 -4.33 -7.72 2.63
C LYS A 101 -4.44 -6.24 2.95
N GLY A 102 -3.52 -5.40 2.43
CA GLY A 102 -3.43 -3.98 2.72
C GLY A 102 -2.05 -3.55 3.20
N ILE A 103 -1.99 -2.36 3.80
CA ILE A 103 -0.77 -1.77 4.36
C ILE A 103 -0.92 -1.70 5.88
N ASP A 104 -0.04 -2.39 6.61
CA ASP A 104 0.03 -2.34 8.07
C ASP A 104 1.03 -1.27 8.51
N ILE A 105 0.63 -0.40 9.43
CA ILE A 105 1.45 0.70 9.95
C ILE A 105 1.50 0.55 11.47
N GLU A 106 2.68 0.22 11.98
CA GLU A 106 2.90 -0.14 13.37
C GLU A 106 3.28 1.05 14.26
N GLU A 107 3.41 0.78 15.55
CA GLU A 107 3.62 1.73 16.63
C GLU A 107 4.74 2.76 16.32
N ASN A 108 4.44 4.04 16.52
CA ASN A 108 5.30 5.19 16.24
C ASN A 108 5.78 5.34 14.79
N ALA A 109 5.27 4.52 13.86
CA ALA A 109 5.55 4.73 12.45
C ALA A 109 4.81 5.96 11.92
N ILE A 110 5.33 6.54 10.86
CA ILE A 110 4.73 7.70 10.19
C ILE A 110 4.51 7.35 8.71
N ALA A 111 3.27 7.48 8.25
CA ALA A 111 2.94 7.38 6.84
C ALA A 111 2.53 8.76 6.29
N ASN A 112 3.28 9.28 5.34
CA ASN A 112 2.94 10.47 4.57
C ASN A 112 2.50 10.03 3.18
N ILE A 113 1.24 10.23 2.86
CA ILE A 113 0.60 9.73 1.64
C ILE A 113 0.04 10.91 0.85
N ASN A 114 0.58 11.14 -0.32
CA ASN A 114 0.12 12.21 -1.20
C ASN A 114 -0.06 11.68 -2.63
N TYR A 115 -1.21 11.98 -3.24
CA TYR A 115 -1.62 11.49 -4.55
C TYR A 115 -1.43 9.98 -4.73
N ALA A 116 -2.08 9.19 -3.87
CA ALA A 116 -2.12 7.73 -3.95
C ALA A 116 -3.52 7.23 -4.37
N LYS A 117 -3.55 6.11 -5.11
CA LYS A 117 -4.74 5.28 -5.32
C LYS A 117 -4.47 3.92 -4.69
N ILE A 118 -5.22 3.58 -3.64
CA ILE A 118 -5.05 2.34 -2.86
C ILE A 118 -6.37 1.58 -2.92
N PHE A 119 -6.39 0.37 -3.49
CA PHE A 119 -7.65 -0.33 -3.69
C PHE A 119 -7.55 -1.85 -3.83
N GLY A 120 -8.70 -2.51 -3.67
CA GLY A 120 -8.89 -3.92 -3.99
C GLY A 120 -8.40 -4.90 -2.93
N GLY A 121 -8.21 -4.47 -1.68
CA GLY A 121 -7.70 -5.30 -0.59
C GLY A 121 -8.74 -5.70 0.46
N ASP A 122 -8.23 -6.18 1.60
CA ASP A 122 -9.03 -6.49 2.78
C ASP A 122 -9.21 -5.25 3.67
N ILE A 123 -8.11 -4.66 4.15
CA ILE A 123 -8.06 -3.38 4.88
C ILE A 123 -7.05 -2.47 4.17
N GLY A 124 -7.47 -1.27 3.77
CA GLY A 124 -6.61 -0.36 3.02
C GLY A 124 -5.37 0.05 3.82
N LEU A 125 -5.58 0.78 4.88
CA LEU A 125 -4.56 1.15 5.86
C LEU A 125 -4.98 0.64 7.23
N ASN A 126 -4.20 -0.26 7.82
CA ASN A 126 -4.37 -0.74 9.18
C ASN A 126 -3.32 -0.05 10.07
N ILE A 127 -3.76 0.89 10.92
CA ILE A 127 -2.89 1.83 11.62
C ILE A 127 -2.99 1.59 13.13
N TYR A 128 -1.89 1.22 13.76
CA TYR A 128 -1.85 0.93 15.18
C TYR A 128 -0.81 1.80 15.89
N LYS A 129 -1.26 2.67 16.80
CA LYS A 129 -0.42 3.60 17.58
C LYS A 129 0.57 4.41 16.72
N ALA A 130 0.14 4.84 15.55
CA ALA A 130 0.96 5.48 14.54
C ALA A 130 0.33 6.78 14.03
N THR A 131 1.00 7.46 13.13
CA THR A 131 0.52 8.69 12.51
C THR A 131 0.41 8.51 11.00
N ALA A 132 -0.72 8.90 10.42
CA ALA A 132 -0.91 8.96 8.97
C ALA A 132 -1.35 10.36 8.54
N ASN A 133 -0.61 10.95 7.62
CA ASN A 133 -0.93 12.20 6.92
C ASN A 133 -1.31 11.86 5.49
N ILE A 134 -2.58 12.05 5.11
CA ILE A 134 -3.12 11.57 3.84
C ILE A 134 -3.70 12.76 3.07
N GLN A 135 -3.15 13.04 1.89
CA GLN A 135 -3.59 14.16 1.06
C GLN A 135 -3.87 13.72 -0.38
N ASN A 136 -4.86 14.35 -1.02
CA ASN A 136 -5.13 14.21 -2.46
C ASN A 136 -5.22 12.75 -2.93
N SER A 137 -5.80 11.86 -2.12
CA SER A 137 -5.70 10.42 -2.32
C SER A 137 -7.08 9.76 -2.38
N ILE A 138 -7.11 8.57 -3.00
CA ILE A 138 -8.32 7.77 -3.13
C ILE A 138 -8.06 6.39 -2.52
N ILE A 139 -8.93 5.97 -1.60
CA ILE A 139 -8.91 4.65 -0.96
C ILE A 139 -10.27 4.00 -1.20
N HIS A 140 -10.33 2.87 -1.91
CA HIS A 140 -11.61 2.27 -2.26
C HIS A 140 -11.56 0.75 -2.43
N THR A 141 -12.75 0.13 -2.45
CA THR A 141 -12.94 -1.29 -2.77
C THR A 141 -12.19 -2.20 -1.79
N PHE A 142 -12.42 -2.01 -0.49
CA PHE A 142 -11.91 -2.88 0.55
C PHE A 142 -13.02 -3.74 1.16
N GLN A 143 -12.68 -4.98 1.54
CA GLN A 143 -13.65 -5.91 2.12
C GLN A 143 -14.16 -5.43 3.47
N GLN A 144 -13.28 -4.89 4.30
CA GLN A 144 -13.62 -4.46 5.64
C GLN A 144 -13.58 -2.93 5.78
N TYR A 145 -12.39 -2.33 5.75
CA TYR A 145 -12.20 -0.90 5.99
C TYR A 145 -11.27 -0.28 4.95
N GLY A 146 -11.56 0.94 4.55
CA GLY A 146 -10.58 1.77 3.82
C GLY A 146 -9.42 2.15 4.75
N ILE A 147 -9.76 2.62 5.97
CA ILE A 147 -8.81 2.90 7.04
C ILE A 147 -9.35 2.30 8.33
N LEU A 148 -8.54 1.48 9.00
CA LEU A 148 -8.78 0.99 10.36
C LEU A 148 -7.69 1.58 11.26
N ALA A 149 -8.07 2.40 12.23
CA ALA A 149 -7.12 3.09 13.09
C ALA A 149 -7.39 2.81 14.57
N LYS A 150 -6.35 2.43 15.29
CA LYS A 150 -6.43 2.19 16.74
C LYS A 150 -5.33 2.96 17.47
N ASN A 151 -5.73 3.85 18.40
CA ASN A 151 -4.83 4.68 19.19
C ASN A 151 -3.84 5.48 18.31
N SER A 152 -4.33 6.02 17.18
CA SER A 152 -3.51 6.60 16.13
C SER A 152 -3.98 8.01 15.78
N ASN A 153 -3.09 8.81 15.20
CA ASN A 153 -3.40 10.14 14.70
C ASN A 153 -3.55 10.11 13.18
N ILE A 154 -4.70 10.56 12.68
CA ILE A 154 -4.95 10.68 11.25
C ILE A 154 -5.22 12.14 10.91
N HIS A 155 -4.46 12.66 9.97
CA HIS A 155 -4.66 13.97 9.36
C HIS A 155 -4.95 13.76 7.88
N SER A 156 -6.13 14.18 7.42
CA SER A 156 -6.49 14.01 6.01
C SER A 156 -7.01 15.29 5.39
N GLU A 157 -6.63 15.51 4.14
CA GLU A 157 -7.09 16.61 3.30
C GLU A 157 -7.34 16.09 1.89
N ASN A 158 -8.49 16.43 1.30
CA ASN A 158 -8.87 15.98 -0.04
C ASN A 158 -8.73 14.45 -0.23
N LEU A 159 -9.26 13.70 0.75
CA LEU A 159 -9.30 12.24 0.74
C LEU A 159 -10.68 11.75 0.28
N VAL A 160 -10.70 10.89 -0.72
CA VAL A 160 -11.93 10.21 -1.17
C VAL A 160 -11.89 8.75 -0.72
N MET A 161 -12.91 8.31 -0.01
CA MET A 161 -13.09 6.90 0.37
C MET A 161 -14.48 6.41 -0.04
N ASN A 162 -14.52 5.24 -0.68
CA ASN A 162 -15.77 4.61 -1.08
C ASN A 162 -15.66 3.09 -1.24
N ASN A 163 -16.80 2.42 -1.34
CA ASN A 163 -16.90 0.96 -1.58
C ASN A 163 -16.09 0.10 -0.57
N CYS A 164 -16.15 0.46 0.72
CA CYS A 164 -15.57 -0.36 1.78
C CYS A 164 -16.70 -1.08 2.51
N GLY A 165 -16.62 -2.43 2.62
CA GLY A 165 -17.76 -3.28 2.94
C GLY A 165 -18.34 -3.12 4.33
N GLN A 166 -17.55 -2.78 5.36
CA GLN A 166 -18.05 -2.54 6.72
C GLN A 166 -18.14 -1.05 7.03
N ALA A 167 -17.05 -0.34 6.82
CA ALA A 167 -16.99 1.11 6.94
C ALA A 167 -15.82 1.68 6.14
N ASN A 168 -15.92 2.94 5.74
CA ASN A 168 -14.78 3.61 5.12
C ASN A 168 -13.67 3.88 6.14
N ILE A 169 -14.06 4.21 7.38
CA ILE A 169 -13.15 4.39 8.53
C ILE A 169 -13.68 3.55 9.70
N GLY A 170 -12.79 2.86 10.35
CA GLY A 170 -13.09 2.08 11.55
C GLY A 170 -12.06 2.32 12.66
#